data_c5c3d429eb1abe6b9dc218e84b216ac3
#
_entry.id   c5c3d429eb1abe6b9dc218e84b216ac3
#
_cell.length_a   1.000
_cell.length_b   1.000
_cell.length_c   1.000
_cell.angle_alpha   90.00
_cell.angle_beta   90.00
_cell.angle_gamma   90.00
#
_symmetry.space_group_name_H-M   'P 1'
#
loop_
_entity.id
_entity.type
_entity.pdbx_description
1 polymer ?
#
loop_
_entity_poly.entity_id
_entity_poly.type
_entity_poly.pdbx_seq_one_letter_code
_entity_poly.pdbx_strand_id
1 'polypeptide(L)'
;QNFVHTMLRVGAEREELKVVADQVGTPTPAALIADVTVQAIQHPAELSGTWHLTANGETSWHGFAAAIFAGAQARGLIARAPKVLPITTAEYPTKAKRPAYSRLDTGRLQADLGIVLPDWQEGLARVMDELAQ
;
A
#
# COMPACT_ATOMS: atom_id res chain seq x y z
N GLN A 1 -2.40 0.53 -14.42
CA GLN A 1 -1.12 1.12 -13.99
C GLN A 1 -1.28 1.65 -12.57
N ASN A 2 -0.42 1.23 -11.64
CA ASN A 2 -0.42 1.64 -10.23
C ASN A 2 1.01 1.92 -9.75
N PHE A 3 1.16 2.31 -8.48
CA PHE A 3 2.47 2.66 -7.91
C PHE A 3 3.46 1.47 -7.93
N VAL A 4 3.01 0.25 -7.63
CA VAL A 4 3.87 -0.96 -7.65
C VAL A 4 4.45 -1.19 -9.05
N HIS A 5 3.61 -1.24 -10.07
CA HIS A 5 4.07 -1.40 -11.46
C HIS A 5 5.00 -0.27 -11.91
N THR A 6 4.68 0.97 -11.49
CA THR A 6 5.54 2.12 -11.80
C THR A 6 6.91 1.97 -11.17
N MET A 7 6.99 1.58 -9.90
CA MET A 7 8.26 1.37 -9.21
C MET A 7 9.08 0.25 -9.87
N LEU A 8 8.47 -0.89 -10.16
CA LEU A 8 9.16 -2.01 -10.81
C LEU A 8 9.75 -1.60 -12.17
N ARG A 9 8.98 -0.88 -13.00
CA ARG A 9 9.46 -0.38 -14.29
C ARG A 9 10.61 0.61 -14.14
N VAL A 10 10.43 1.63 -13.31
CA VAL A 10 11.43 2.70 -13.14
C VAL A 10 12.67 2.18 -12.41
N GLY A 11 12.50 1.26 -11.47
CA GLY A 11 13.61 0.63 -10.75
C GLY A 11 14.49 -0.27 -11.61
N ALA A 12 13.93 -0.85 -12.68
CA ALA A 12 14.72 -1.61 -13.66
C ALA A 12 15.63 -0.71 -14.50
N GLU A 13 15.25 0.55 -14.68
CA GLU A 13 15.96 1.51 -15.56
C GLU A 13 16.93 2.42 -14.82
N ARG A 14 16.78 2.58 -13.49
CA ARG A 14 17.51 3.57 -12.71
C ARG A 14 18.25 2.95 -11.53
N GLU A 15 19.43 3.51 -11.23
CA GLU A 15 20.21 3.12 -10.05
C GLU A 15 19.76 3.79 -8.77
N GLU A 16 19.12 4.96 -8.90
CA GLU A 16 18.67 5.78 -7.79
C GLU A 16 17.30 6.40 -8.08
N LEU A 17 16.44 6.43 -7.08
CA LEU A 17 15.13 7.05 -7.12
C LEU A 17 14.91 7.93 -5.90
N LYS A 18 14.29 9.10 -6.11
CA LYS A 18 13.85 10.00 -5.04
C LYS A 18 12.35 9.80 -4.80
N VAL A 19 11.97 9.49 -3.56
CA VAL A 19 10.58 9.22 -3.21
C VAL A 19 10.19 9.97 -1.92
N VAL A 20 9.00 10.57 -1.93
CA VAL A 20 8.48 11.37 -0.79
C VAL A 20 8.38 10.52 0.47
N ALA A 21 8.94 11.01 1.58
CA ALA A 21 9.00 10.31 2.86
C ALA A 21 8.14 10.94 3.97
N ASP A 22 7.61 12.14 3.75
CA ASP A 22 6.79 12.89 4.71
C ASP A 22 5.28 12.86 4.44
N GLN A 23 4.84 11.92 3.59
CA GLN A 23 3.43 11.57 3.41
C GLN A 23 3.22 10.12 3.83
N VAL A 24 2.41 9.91 4.85
CA VAL A 24 2.15 8.61 5.47
C VAL A 24 0.71 8.18 5.23
N GLY A 25 0.53 6.91 4.90
CA GLY A 25 -0.77 6.27 4.70
C GLY A 25 -0.65 4.76 4.76
N THR A 26 -1.66 4.05 4.29
CA THR A 26 -1.67 2.59 4.30
C THR A 26 -1.92 2.04 2.90
N PRO A 27 -0.91 1.45 2.24
CA PRO A 27 -1.10 0.75 0.99
C PRO A 27 -2.11 -0.39 1.17
N THR A 28 -3.10 -0.44 0.29
CA THR A 28 -4.20 -1.40 0.42
C THR A 28 -4.46 -2.05 -0.93
N PRO A 29 -4.31 -3.39 -1.07
CA PRO A 29 -4.58 -4.07 -2.33
C PRO A 29 -6.08 -4.13 -2.61
N ALA A 30 -6.46 -4.03 -3.88
CA ALA A 30 -7.86 -4.09 -4.32
C ALA A 30 -8.55 -5.41 -3.92
N ALA A 31 -7.81 -6.51 -3.91
CA ALA A 31 -8.32 -7.82 -3.47
C ALA A 31 -8.83 -7.79 -2.03
N LEU A 32 -8.09 -7.16 -1.10
CA LEU A 32 -8.54 -7.00 0.28
C LEU A 32 -9.85 -6.20 0.36
N ILE A 33 -9.96 -5.13 -0.43
CA ILE A 33 -11.18 -4.31 -0.46
C ILE A 33 -12.36 -5.15 -0.95
N ALA A 34 -12.16 -5.94 -2.01
CA ALA A 34 -13.19 -6.83 -2.55
C ALA A 34 -13.63 -7.89 -1.52
N ASP A 35 -12.68 -8.57 -0.89
CA ASP A 35 -12.95 -9.63 0.09
C ASP A 35 -13.74 -9.10 1.30
N VAL A 36 -13.34 -7.96 1.86
CA VAL A 36 -14.04 -7.35 3.01
C VAL A 36 -15.41 -6.81 2.59
N THR A 37 -15.55 -6.28 1.37
CA THR A 37 -16.84 -5.83 0.84
C THR A 37 -17.82 -6.98 0.75
N VAL A 38 -17.38 -8.15 0.26
CA VAL A 38 -18.24 -9.36 0.21
C VAL A 38 -18.65 -9.79 1.61
N GLN A 39 -17.74 -9.80 2.57
CA GLN A 39 -18.06 -10.13 3.97
C GLN A 39 -19.08 -9.15 4.56
N ALA A 40 -18.95 -7.86 4.27
CA ALA A 40 -19.90 -6.85 4.75
C ALA A 40 -21.31 -7.05 4.16
N ILE A 41 -21.41 -7.38 2.86
CA ILE A 41 -22.70 -7.65 2.18
C ILE A 41 -23.36 -8.93 2.71
N GLN A 42 -22.57 -9.95 3.02
CA GLN A 42 -23.05 -11.24 3.52
C GLN A 42 -23.24 -11.28 5.04
N HIS A 43 -22.92 -10.20 5.75
CA HIS A 43 -23.02 -10.16 7.21
C HIS A 43 -24.47 -10.34 7.66
N PRO A 44 -24.76 -11.25 8.63
CA PRO A 44 -26.12 -11.59 9.02
C PRO A 44 -26.86 -10.48 9.77
N ALA A 45 -26.13 -9.56 10.39
CA ALA A 45 -26.73 -8.40 11.05
C ALA A 45 -26.96 -7.26 10.05
N GLU A 46 -28.09 -6.55 10.21
CA GLU A 46 -28.32 -5.30 9.50
C GLU A 46 -27.41 -4.21 10.04
N LEU A 47 -26.30 -3.98 9.33
CA LEU A 47 -25.33 -2.93 9.65
C LEU A 47 -25.65 -1.68 8.83
N SER A 48 -25.66 -0.52 9.47
CA SER A 48 -25.86 0.77 8.82
C SER A 48 -24.86 1.79 9.30
N GLY A 49 -24.32 2.58 8.41
CA GLY A 49 -23.37 3.65 8.72
C GLY A 49 -22.22 3.72 7.72
N THR A 50 -21.17 4.39 8.16
CA THR A 50 -19.93 4.57 7.39
C THR A 50 -18.80 3.84 8.10
N TRP A 51 -18.05 3.05 7.33
CA TRP A 51 -16.84 2.36 7.78
C TRP A 51 -15.67 2.77 6.90
N HIS A 52 -14.49 2.79 7.50
CA HIS A 52 -13.25 3.00 6.78
C HIS A 52 -12.54 1.65 6.59
N LEU A 53 -12.04 1.42 5.38
CA LEU A 53 -11.35 0.19 5.01
C LEU A 53 -10.00 0.49 4.40
N THR A 54 -8.96 0.04 5.08
CA THR A 54 -7.58 -0.09 4.58
C THR A 54 -6.96 -1.34 5.20
N ALA A 55 -5.79 -1.76 4.74
CA ALA A 55 -4.96 -2.69 5.51
C ALA A 55 -4.54 -2.07 6.85
N ASN A 56 -3.97 -2.84 7.74
CA ASN A 56 -3.38 -2.35 8.98
C ASN A 56 -1.97 -1.80 8.77
N GLY A 57 -1.48 -1.06 9.76
CA GLY A 57 -0.15 -0.44 9.74
C GLY A 57 -0.12 0.87 8.95
N GLU A 58 1.08 1.38 8.76
CA GLU A 58 1.32 2.61 8.01
C GLU A 58 2.73 2.64 7.42
N THR A 59 2.91 3.39 6.35
CA THR A 59 4.21 3.65 5.76
C THR A 59 4.18 4.94 4.93
N SER A 60 5.34 5.50 4.63
CA SER A 60 5.45 6.57 3.64
C SER A 60 5.54 6.01 2.21
N TRP A 61 5.41 6.88 1.20
CA TRP A 61 5.69 6.48 -0.18
C TRP A 61 7.11 5.94 -0.36
N HIS A 62 8.09 6.56 0.34
CA HIS A 62 9.47 6.08 0.37
C HIS A 62 9.58 4.67 0.97
N GLY A 63 8.98 4.43 2.14
CA GLY A 63 8.97 3.12 2.78
C GLY A 63 8.27 2.07 1.94
N PHE A 64 7.17 2.45 1.28
CA PHE A 64 6.46 1.55 0.37
C PHE A 64 7.32 1.20 -0.86
N ALA A 65 7.99 2.17 -1.49
CA ALA A 65 8.91 1.91 -2.60
C ALA A 65 10.06 0.99 -2.20
N ALA A 66 10.66 1.21 -1.04
CA ALA A 66 11.74 0.35 -0.52
C ALA A 66 11.26 -1.10 -0.32
N ALA A 67 10.06 -1.29 0.24
CA ALA A 67 9.47 -2.61 0.43
C ALA A 67 9.15 -3.31 -0.91
N ILE A 68 8.66 -2.55 -1.92
CA ILE A 68 8.43 -3.06 -3.27
C ILE A 68 9.73 -3.61 -3.86
N PHE A 69 10.82 -2.86 -3.80
CA PHE A 69 12.09 -3.30 -4.37
C PHE A 69 12.69 -4.49 -3.63
N ALA A 70 12.63 -4.50 -2.31
CA ALA A 70 13.08 -5.63 -1.51
C ALA A 70 12.28 -6.91 -1.83
N GLY A 71 10.95 -6.80 -1.91
CA GLY A 71 10.06 -7.90 -2.26
C GLY A 71 10.26 -8.43 -3.68
N ALA A 72 10.49 -7.52 -4.63
CA ALA A 72 10.73 -7.85 -6.03
C ALA A 72 12.11 -8.53 -6.23
N GLN A 73 13.14 -8.04 -5.55
CA GLN A 73 14.48 -8.64 -5.62
C GLN A 73 14.50 -10.05 -5.01
N ALA A 74 13.83 -10.23 -3.86
CA ALA A 74 13.73 -11.54 -3.22
C ALA A 74 13.04 -12.61 -4.09
N ARG A 75 12.20 -12.18 -5.04
CA ARG A 75 11.47 -13.07 -5.98
C ARG A 75 12.08 -13.12 -7.38
N GLY A 76 13.21 -12.47 -7.60
CA GLY A 76 13.87 -12.44 -8.90
C GLY A 76 13.14 -11.62 -9.99
N LEU A 77 12.16 -10.80 -9.60
CA LEU A 77 11.48 -9.89 -10.52
C LEU A 77 12.38 -8.75 -11.02
N ILE A 78 13.37 -8.39 -10.21
CA ILE A 78 14.43 -7.46 -10.57
C ILE A 78 15.79 -8.03 -10.10
N ALA A 79 16.81 -7.82 -10.89
CA ALA A 79 18.15 -8.32 -10.55
C ALA A 79 18.80 -7.50 -9.43
N ARG A 80 18.53 -6.21 -9.38
CA ARG A 80 19.08 -5.27 -8.40
C ARG A 80 18.04 -4.24 -7.97
N ALA A 81 17.91 -4.02 -6.67
CA ALA A 81 17.11 -2.93 -6.13
C ALA A 81 17.83 -1.59 -6.32
N PRO A 82 17.16 -0.55 -6.82
CA PRO A 82 17.73 0.79 -6.88
C PRO A 82 17.85 1.37 -5.46
N LYS A 83 18.73 2.35 -5.29
CA LYS A 83 18.81 3.14 -4.07
C LYS A 83 17.61 4.08 -4.00
N VAL A 84 16.81 3.99 -2.95
CA VAL A 84 15.66 4.87 -2.73
C VAL A 84 16.03 5.97 -1.75
N LEU A 85 16.08 7.21 -2.22
CA LEU A 85 16.39 8.38 -1.40
C LEU A 85 15.10 9.06 -0.91
N PRO A 86 15.01 9.35 0.40
CA PRO A 86 13.89 10.09 0.93
C PRO A 86 13.98 11.56 0.53
N ILE A 87 12.85 12.13 0.10
CA ILE A 87 12.68 13.56 -0.12
C ILE A 87 11.41 14.04 0.58
N THR A 88 11.30 15.35 0.74
CA THR A 88 10.10 15.98 1.30
C THR A 88 9.07 16.28 0.21
N THR A 89 7.82 16.52 0.62
CA THR A 89 6.74 16.98 -0.26
C THR A 89 7.12 18.29 -0.97
N ALA A 90 7.84 19.20 -0.31
CA ALA A 90 8.29 20.45 -0.88
C ALA A 90 9.29 20.26 -2.04
N GLU A 91 10.08 19.20 -2.02
CA GLU A 91 11.03 18.84 -3.09
C GLU A 91 10.37 18.15 -4.28
N TYR A 92 9.09 17.74 -4.14
CA TYR A 92 8.32 17.12 -5.21
C TYR A 92 6.98 17.83 -5.41
N PRO A 93 6.97 19.03 -6.00
CA PRO A 93 5.75 19.83 -6.16
C PRO A 93 4.74 19.11 -7.07
N THR A 94 3.50 19.02 -6.60
CA THR A 94 2.36 18.49 -7.35
C THR A 94 1.23 19.52 -7.39
N LYS A 95 0.36 19.43 -8.42
CA LYS A 95 -0.81 20.32 -8.52
C LYS A 95 -1.79 20.12 -7.36
N ALA A 96 -1.92 18.89 -6.87
CA ALA A 96 -2.79 18.56 -5.75
C ALA A 96 -2.03 18.66 -4.42
N LYS A 97 -2.59 19.36 -3.45
CA LYS A 97 -2.08 19.35 -2.07
C LYS A 97 -2.44 17.99 -1.43
N ARG A 98 -1.43 17.18 -1.12
CA ARG A 98 -1.61 15.89 -0.47
C ARG A 98 -1.53 16.04 1.05
N PRO A 99 -2.35 15.31 1.83
CA PRO A 99 -2.21 15.29 3.28
C PRO A 99 -0.89 14.63 3.69
N ALA A 100 -0.29 15.12 4.77
CA ALA A 100 0.90 14.49 5.34
C ALA A 100 0.59 13.16 6.02
N TYR A 101 -0.63 12.99 6.51
CA TYR A 101 -1.10 11.79 7.19
C TYR A 101 -2.50 11.42 6.73
N SER A 102 -2.65 10.25 6.11
CA SER A 102 -3.91 9.78 5.52
C SER A 102 -4.33 8.39 6.01
N ARG A 103 -3.72 7.88 7.09
CA ARG A 103 -4.12 6.62 7.71
C ARG A 103 -5.54 6.73 8.25
N LEU A 104 -6.37 5.73 7.96
CA LEU A 104 -7.74 5.63 8.45
C LEU A 104 -7.81 4.76 9.70
N ASP A 105 -8.72 5.10 10.61
CA ASP A 105 -9.11 4.23 11.72
C ASP A 105 -10.11 3.20 11.19
N THR A 106 -9.74 1.93 11.26
CA THR A 106 -10.55 0.79 10.83
C THR A 106 -11.19 0.03 11.99
N GLY A 107 -11.05 0.53 13.21
CA GLY A 107 -11.50 -0.16 14.44
C GLY A 107 -12.98 -0.49 14.41
N ARG A 108 -13.84 0.44 13.99
CA ARG A 108 -15.28 0.19 13.86
C ARG A 108 -15.59 -0.91 12.85
N LEU A 109 -14.95 -0.91 11.69
CA LEU A 109 -15.14 -1.95 10.68
C LEU A 109 -14.79 -3.33 11.22
N GLN A 110 -13.63 -3.45 11.86
CA GLN A 110 -13.16 -4.72 12.42
C GLN A 110 -14.08 -5.23 13.53
N ALA A 111 -14.54 -4.34 14.42
CA ALA A 111 -15.47 -4.70 15.49
C ALA A 111 -16.83 -5.14 14.95
N ASP A 112 -17.44 -4.37 14.03
CA ASP A 112 -18.78 -4.64 13.52
C ASP A 112 -18.82 -5.91 12.64
N LEU A 113 -17.77 -6.20 11.86
CA LEU A 113 -17.69 -7.41 11.05
C LEU A 113 -17.06 -8.61 11.77
N GLY A 114 -16.46 -8.42 12.93
CA GLY A 114 -15.74 -9.49 13.64
C GLY A 114 -14.51 -9.99 12.90
N ILE A 115 -13.79 -9.13 12.19
CA ILE A 115 -12.62 -9.47 11.37
C ILE A 115 -11.35 -8.79 11.88
N VAL A 116 -10.21 -9.31 11.48
CA VAL A 116 -8.90 -8.68 11.65
C VAL A 116 -8.33 -8.40 10.27
N LEU A 117 -8.02 -7.13 10.00
CA LEU A 117 -7.41 -6.74 8.73
C LEU A 117 -5.91 -7.09 8.74
N PRO A 118 -5.37 -7.61 7.63
CA PRO A 118 -3.93 -7.89 7.51
C PRO A 118 -3.11 -6.60 7.46
N ASP A 119 -1.85 -6.69 7.82
CA ASP A 119 -0.90 -5.61 7.64
C ASP A 119 -0.62 -5.35 6.14
N TRP A 120 -0.29 -4.13 5.80
CA TRP A 120 -0.01 -3.74 4.42
C TRP A 120 1.13 -4.53 3.78
N GLN A 121 2.13 -4.97 4.58
CA GLN A 121 3.24 -5.80 4.12
C GLN A 121 2.77 -7.17 3.62
N GLU A 122 1.81 -7.78 4.30
CA GLU A 122 1.22 -9.05 3.87
C GLU A 122 0.51 -8.89 2.52
N GLY A 123 -0.25 -7.80 2.37
CA GLY A 123 -0.89 -7.46 1.10
C GLY A 123 0.11 -7.25 -0.04
N LEU A 124 1.21 -6.54 0.23
CA LEU A 124 2.29 -6.36 -0.74
C LEU A 124 2.94 -7.69 -1.12
N ALA A 125 3.22 -8.56 -0.13
CA ALA A 125 3.82 -9.86 -0.39
C ALA A 125 2.97 -10.71 -1.35
N ARG A 126 1.65 -10.75 -1.13
CA ARG A 126 0.71 -11.47 -2.02
C ARG A 126 0.74 -10.92 -3.45
N VAL A 127 0.71 -9.59 -3.61
CA VAL A 127 0.82 -8.95 -4.93
C VAL A 127 2.15 -9.30 -5.61
N MET A 128 3.26 -9.34 -4.87
CA MET A 128 4.55 -9.74 -5.42
C MET A 128 4.59 -11.22 -5.82
N ASP A 129 3.94 -12.09 -5.07
CA ASP A 129 3.82 -13.52 -5.41
C ASP A 129 3.02 -13.73 -6.70
N GLU A 130 1.93 -12.98 -6.89
CA GLU A 130 1.13 -12.99 -8.13
C GLU A 130 1.93 -12.49 -9.35
N LEU A 131 2.78 -11.48 -9.16
CA LEU A 131 3.62 -10.93 -10.24
C LEU A 131 4.81 -11.85 -10.61
N ALA A 132 5.19 -12.77 -9.72
CA ALA A 132 6.29 -13.71 -9.92
C ALA A 132 5.84 -15.03 -10.60
N GLN A 133 4.55 -15.25 -10.79
CA GLN A 133 3.98 -16.41 -11.48
C GLN A 133 4.06 -16.25 -13.00
#